data_9318885981e1e7788971dec4a8e4afaf
#
_entry.id   9318885981e1e7788971dec4a8e4afaf
#
_cell.length_a   1.000
_cell.length_b   1.000
_cell.length_c   1.000
_cell.angle_alpha   90.00
_cell.angle_beta   90.00
_cell.angle_gamma   90.00
#
_symmetry.space_group_name_H-M   'P 1'
#
loop_
_entity.id
_entity.type
_entity.pdbx_description
1 polymer ?
#
loop_
_entity_poly.entity_id
_entity_poly.type
_entity_poly.pdbx_seq_one_letter_code
_entity_poly.pdbx_strand_id
1 'polypeptide(L)'
;MSENIEQPLPSTFEEFNEQRKAAFIRVKDYKQAGNRLVGFLCSYTPLEIIDAAGAASVALCGTSDEVIPEAEKVLPANLCPLIKSTYGFASSQKCPFTYFSDMIIGETTCDGKKKMYELLNELKRTHILHLPQGRDRAYERESWYEECRLLKEELENFYGITITDDDLRAAVRRRNRLRAAQLDMFALQANQPAAMSGVDLMSTCLLYTSPSPRDRSVS
;
A
#
# COMPACT_ATOMS: atom_id res chain seq x y z
N MET A 1 11.05 -9.83 -41.37
CA MET A 1 10.19 -8.66 -41.19
C MET A 1 9.01 -9.16 -40.36
N SER A 2 9.06 -8.93 -39.04
CA SER A 2 7.97 -9.28 -38.10
C SER A 2 7.00 -8.12 -38.13
N GLU A 3 5.80 -8.32 -38.68
CA GLU A 3 4.70 -7.38 -38.55
C GLU A 3 4.34 -7.28 -37.07
N ASN A 4 4.59 -6.11 -36.50
CA ASN A 4 4.03 -5.72 -35.21
C ASN A 4 2.52 -5.58 -35.42
N ILE A 5 1.75 -6.60 -35.08
CA ILE A 5 0.31 -6.50 -34.94
C ILE A 5 0.06 -5.69 -33.66
N GLU A 6 -0.09 -4.38 -33.80
CA GLU A 6 -0.67 -3.55 -32.75
C GLU A 6 -2.12 -3.98 -32.56
N GLN A 7 -2.35 -4.93 -31.67
CA GLN A 7 -3.70 -5.19 -31.21
C GLN A 7 -4.17 -3.98 -30.38
N PRO A 8 -5.32 -3.39 -30.70
CA PRO A 8 -5.87 -2.32 -29.90
C PRO A 8 -6.03 -2.80 -28.45
N LEU A 9 -5.54 -2.03 -27.50
CA LEU A 9 -5.70 -2.32 -26.08
C LEU A 9 -7.20 -2.41 -25.75
N PRO A 10 -7.61 -3.35 -24.89
CA PRO A 10 -9.00 -3.41 -24.41
C PRO A 10 -9.42 -2.05 -23.83
N SER A 11 -10.65 -1.62 -24.07
CA SER A 11 -11.17 -0.33 -23.55
C SER A 11 -11.06 -0.20 -22.03
N THR A 12 -11.15 -1.33 -21.32
CA THR A 12 -10.86 -1.43 -19.87
C THR A 12 -9.45 -0.98 -19.49
N PHE A 13 -8.46 -1.17 -20.36
CA PHE A 13 -7.07 -0.73 -20.11
C PHE A 13 -6.93 0.79 -20.11
N GLU A 14 -7.61 1.48 -21.01
CA GLU A 14 -7.61 2.95 -21.06
C GLU A 14 -8.30 3.51 -19.82
N GLU A 15 -9.43 2.96 -19.42
CA GLU A 15 -10.15 3.33 -18.21
C GLU A 15 -9.29 3.15 -16.95
N PHE A 16 -8.54 2.05 -16.83
CA PHE A 16 -7.63 1.81 -15.71
C PHE A 16 -6.47 2.80 -15.66
N ASN A 17 -5.90 3.17 -16.80
CA ASN A 17 -4.84 4.17 -16.86
C ASN A 17 -5.35 5.57 -16.46
N GLU A 18 -6.53 5.94 -16.90
CA GLU A 18 -7.16 7.20 -16.50
C GLU A 18 -7.49 7.23 -15.01
N GLN A 19 -7.98 6.13 -14.45
CA GLN A 19 -8.23 6.03 -13.01
C GLN A 19 -6.95 6.15 -12.17
N ARG A 20 -5.81 5.61 -12.64
CA ARG A 20 -4.51 5.81 -11.97
C ARG A 20 -4.05 7.26 -12.01
N LYS A 21 -4.17 7.95 -13.15
CA LYS A 21 -3.87 9.38 -13.25
C LYS A 21 -4.79 10.20 -12.36
N ALA A 22 -6.09 9.89 -12.34
CA ALA A 22 -7.05 10.54 -11.48
C ALA A 22 -6.80 10.27 -9.98
N ALA A 23 -6.12 9.18 -9.62
CA ALA A 23 -5.78 8.87 -8.23
C ALA A 23 -4.86 9.94 -7.60
N PHE A 24 -3.98 10.56 -8.37
CA PHE A 24 -3.13 11.67 -7.89
C PHE A 24 -3.95 12.88 -7.48
N ILE A 25 -4.90 13.26 -8.32
CA ILE A 25 -5.78 14.40 -8.04
C ILE A 25 -6.62 14.08 -6.81
N ARG A 26 -7.21 12.88 -6.74
CA ARG A 26 -8.00 12.44 -5.59
C ARG A 26 -7.22 12.46 -4.28
N VAL A 27 -5.95 12.01 -4.27
CA VAL A 27 -5.13 12.04 -3.06
C VAL A 27 -4.83 13.47 -2.62
N LYS A 28 -4.52 14.36 -3.57
CA LYS A 28 -4.33 15.79 -3.28
C LYS A 28 -5.59 16.39 -2.67
N ASP A 29 -6.74 16.22 -3.32
CA ASP A 29 -8.02 16.77 -2.86
C ASP A 29 -8.40 16.20 -1.49
N TYR A 30 -8.16 14.89 -1.30
CA TYR A 30 -8.38 14.20 -0.04
C TYR A 30 -7.56 14.81 1.11
N LYS A 31 -6.29 15.12 0.85
CA LYS A 31 -5.43 15.78 1.84
C LYS A 31 -5.80 17.24 2.06
N GLN A 32 -6.16 17.98 1.02
CA GLN A 32 -6.61 19.37 1.13
C GLN A 32 -7.90 19.51 1.94
N ALA A 33 -8.75 18.48 1.93
CA ALA A 33 -9.94 18.38 2.79
C ALA A 33 -9.61 18.06 4.26
N GLY A 34 -8.33 18.01 4.66
CA GLY A 34 -7.89 17.76 6.03
C GLY A 34 -7.94 16.29 6.46
N ASN A 35 -8.11 15.35 5.53
CA ASN A 35 -8.17 13.94 5.85
C ASN A 35 -6.79 13.32 6.13
N ARG A 36 -6.78 12.23 6.89
CA ARG A 36 -5.57 11.48 7.27
C ARG A 36 -5.22 10.45 6.21
N LEU A 37 -3.94 10.38 5.84
CA LEU A 37 -3.43 9.43 4.85
C LEU A 37 -2.16 8.75 5.35
N VAL A 38 -2.17 7.43 5.43
CA VAL A 38 -1.02 6.61 5.85
C VAL A 38 -0.52 5.80 4.66
N GLY A 39 0.76 5.96 4.34
CA GLY A 39 1.44 5.11 3.38
C GLY A 39 1.86 3.78 4.00
N PHE A 40 1.80 2.67 3.26
CA PHE A 40 2.30 1.40 3.74
C PHE A 40 3.11 0.67 2.68
N LEU A 41 4.02 -0.18 3.13
CA LEU A 41 4.93 -0.97 2.29
C LEU A 41 4.75 -2.46 2.60
N CYS A 42 4.42 -3.24 1.60
CA CYS A 42 4.08 -4.67 1.65
C CYS A 42 2.68 -4.99 2.18
N SER A 43 2.42 -6.27 2.47
CA SER A 43 1.06 -6.83 2.58
C SER A 43 0.67 -7.32 3.98
N TYR A 44 1.58 -7.29 4.95
CA TYR A 44 1.28 -7.72 6.33
C TYR A 44 0.82 -6.58 7.24
N THR A 45 0.92 -5.35 6.80
CA THR A 45 0.44 -4.18 7.57
C THR A 45 -1.04 -4.35 7.92
N PRO A 46 -1.42 -4.29 9.20
CA PRO A 46 -2.79 -4.46 9.63
C PRO A 46 -3.60 -3.19 9.30
N LEU A 47 -4.12 -3.13 8.08
CA LEU A 47 -4.85 -1.97 7.55
C LEU A 47 -6.09 -1.61 8.37
N GLU A 48 -6.62 -2.56 9.13
CA GLU A 48 -7.73 -2.35 10.07
C GLU A 48 -7.40 -1.32 11.14
N ILE A 49 -6.15 -1.27 11.61
CA ILE A 49 -5.71 -0.31 12.62
C ILE A 49 -5.63 1.10 12.01
N ILE A 50 -5.13 1.21 10.76
CA ILE A 50 -5.13 2.48 10.01
C ILE A 50 -6.56 2.98 9.79
N ASP A 51 -7.47 2.09 9.38
CA ASP A 51 -8.86 2.41 9.16
C ASP A 51 -9.57 2.85 10.46
N ALA A 52 -9.26 2.18 11.60
CA ALA A 52 -9.79 2.53 12.91
C ALA A 52 -9.29 3.91 13.39
N ALA A 53 -8.08 4.32 12.99
CA ALA A 53 -7.56 5.66 13.22
C ALA A 53 -8.26 6.74 12.36
N GLY A 54 -9.23 6.37 11.54
CA GLY A 54 -9.91 7.28 10.61
C GLY A 54 -8.99 7.76 9.48
N ALA A 55 -7.93 7.02 9.16
CA ALA A 55 -7.01 7.32 8.09
C ALA A 55 -7.28 6.45 6.85
N ALA A 56 -7.08 7.00 5.66
CA ALA A 56 -6.97 6.17 4.45
C ALA A 56 -5.58 5.56 4.37
N SER A 57 -5.49 4.37 3.77
CA SER A 57 -4.22 3.69 3.52
C SER A 57 -3.87 3.69 2.03
N VAL A 58 -2.59 3.87 1.68
CA VAL A 58 -2.09 3.80 0.31
C VAL A 58 -0.81 2.99 0.24
N ALA A 59 -0.75 2.06 -0.73
CA ALA A 59 0.46 1.28 -0.97
C ALA A 59 1.55 2.13 -1.64
N LEU A 60 2.77 2.05 -1.11
CA LEU A 60 3.93 2.82 -1.55
C LEU A 60 5.00 1.89 -2.14
N CYS A 61 4.82 1.44 -3.37
CA CYS A 61 5.85 0.66 -4.07
C CYS A 61 6.31 1.41 -5.32
N GLY A 62 7.61 1.58 -5.48
CA GLY A 62 8.18 2.12 -6.70
C GLY A 62 7.90 1.19 -7.89
N THR A 63 7.47 1.75 -9.01
CA THR A 63 7.06 1.00 -10.20
C THR A 63 7.82 1.40 -11.45
N SER A 64 8.83 2.28 -11.34
CA SER A 64 9.67 2.74 -12.44
C SER A 64 11.13 2.75 -12.03
N ASP A 65 12.01 2.55 -12.97
CA ASP A 65 13.46 2.58 -12.79
C ASP A 65 14.08 3.98 -12.95
N GLU A 66 13.32 4.96 -13.42
CA GLU A 66 13.79 6.32 -13.68
C GLU A 66 14.45 7.02 -12.48
N VAL A 67 14.07 6.64 -11.26
CA VAL A 67 14.56 7.23 -10.01
C VAL A 67 15.64 6.39 -9.31
N ILE A 68 16.01 5.24 -9.89
CA ILE A 68 17.06 4.36 -9.34
C ILE A 68 18.41 5.08 -9.22
N PRO A 69 18.86 5.88 -10.21
CA PRO A 69 20.13 6.62 -10.07
C PRO A 69 20.16 7.58 -8.88
N GLU A 70 19.01 8.15 -8.52
CA GLU A 70 18.91 9.00 -7.32
C GLU A 70 19.10 8.20 -6.04
N ALA A 71 18.48 7.02 -5.97
CA ALA A 71 18.60 6.12 -4.83
C ALA A 71 20.02 5.57 -4.67
N GLU A 72 20.73 5.31 -5.77
CA GLU A 72 22.10 4.78 -5.77
C GLU A 72 23.15 5.77 -5.25
N LYS A 73 22.80 7.02 -5.00
CA LYS A 73 23.66 7.96 -4.28
C LYS A 73 23.88 7.56 -2.82
N VAL A 74 22.93 6.82 -2.23
CA VAL A 74 22.94 6.41 -0.82
C VAL A 74 22.75 4.90 -0.61
N LEU A 75 22.13 4.22 -1.57
CA LEU A 75 21.87 2.77 -1.52
C LEU A 75 22.85 2.02 -2.43
N PRO A 76 23.31 0.81 -2.05
CA PRO A 76 24.17 0.00 -2.89
C PRO A 76 23.57 -0.32 -4.28
N ALA A 77 24.40 -0.25 -5.32
CA ALA A 77 23.95 -0.53 -6.69
C ALA A 77 23.39 -1.96 -6.89
N ASN A 78 23.91 -2.93 -6.13
CA ASN A 78 23.46 -4.33 -6.16
C ASN A 78 22.19 -4.60 -5.32
N LEU A 79 21.59 -3.56 -4.72
CA LEU A 79 20.34 -3.71 -3.98
C LEU A 79 19.16 -3.92 -4.94
N CYS A 80 18.11 -4.58 -4.44
CA CYS A 80 16.89 -4.85 -5.19
C CYS A 80 16.33 -3.60 -5.89
N PRO A 81 16.04 -3.63 -7.20
CA PRO A 81 15.54 -2.49 -7.96
C PRO A 81 14.25 -1.90 -7.38
N LEU A 82 13.33 -2.74 -6.86
CA LEU A 82 12.10 -2.29 -6.23
C LEU A 82 12.38 -1.39 -5.01
N ILE A 83 13.35 -1.76 -4.19
CA ILE A 83 13.75 -0.98 -3.01
C ILE A 83 14.36 0.35 -3.43
N LYS A 84 15.30 0.32 -4.40
CA LYS A 84 15.91 1.54 -4.94
C LYS A 84 14.88 2.47 -5.57
N SER A 85 13.96 1.91 -6.37
CA SER A 85 12.86 2.69 -6.96
C SER A 85 11.98 3.32 -5.89
N THR A 86 11.56 2.55 -4.88
CA THR A 86 10.72 3.07 -3.78
C THR A 86 11.39 4.23 -3.05
N TYR A 87 12.66 4.07 -2.68
CA TYR A 87 13.42 5.13 -2.02
C TYR A 87 13.66 6.34 -2.95
N GLY A 88 14.02 6.09 -4.21
CA GLY A 88 14.26 7.14 -5.19
C GLY A 88 13.02 8.02 -5.44
N PHE A 89 11.83 7.44 -5.50
CA PHE A 89 10.58 8.20 -5.57
C PHE A 89 10.32 9.03 -4.32
N ALA A 90 10.67 8.53 -3.14
CA ALA A 90 10.52 9.26 -1.89
C ALA A 90 11.52 10.43 -1.80
N SER A 91 12.80 10.18 -2.04
CA SER A 91 13.88 11.18 -1.93
C SER A 91 13.77 12.29 -2.98
N SER A 92 13.34 11.96 -4.20
CA SER A 92 13.11 12.92 -5.29
C SER A 92 11.76 13.63 -5.22
N GLN A 93 10.89 13.26 -4.27
CA GLN A 93 9.51 13.77 -4.12
C GLN A 93 8.63 13.59 -5.37
N LYS A 94 8.96 12.62 -6.23
CA LYS A 94 8.22 12.35 -7.47
C LYS A 94 6.98 11.48 -7.26
N CYS A 95 6.83 10.84 -6.10
CA CYS A 95 5.64 10.06 -5.78
C CYS A 95 4.64 10.88 -4.97
N PRO A 96 3.49 11.28 -5.53
CA PRO A 96 2.49 12.03 -4.79
C PRO A 96 1.91 11.26 -3.60
N PHE A 97 1.82 9.94 -3.69
CA PHE A 97 1.33 9.12 -2.58
C PHE A 97 2.28 9.19 -1.37
N THR A 98 3.59 9.06 -1.59
CA THR A 98 4.59 9.25 -0.52
C THR A 98 4.59 10.68 -0.03
N TYR A 99 4.51 11.66 -0.93
CA TYR A 99 4.51 13.08 -0.58
C TYR A 99 3.34 13.45 0.34
N PHE A 100 2.12 13.05 -0.02
CA PHE A 100 0.90 13.38 0.72
C PHE A 100 0.63 12.48 1.93
N SER A 101 1.28 11.33 2.08
CA SER A 101 1.14 10.51 3.27
C SER A 101 1.64 11.26 4.51
N ASP A 102 0.93 11.12 5.62
CA ASP A 102 1.31 11.73 6.91
C ASP A 102 2.50 10.98 7.53
N MET A 103 2.45 9.66 7.43
CA MET A 103 3.51 8.75 7.87
C MET A 103 3.57 7.51 6.99
N ILE A 104 4.64 6.74 7.12
CA ILE A 104 4.84 5.47 6.42
C ILE A 104 4.86 4.33 7.43
N ILE A 105 4.22 3.21 7.09
CA ILE A 105 4.33 1.96 7.82
C ILE A 105 5.11 0.97 6.95
N GLY A 106 6.18 0.43 7.50
CA GLY A 106 7.02 -0.57 6.85
C GLY A 106 7.06 -1.88 7.62
N GLU A 107 7.39 -2.97 6.95
CA GLU A 107 7.48 -4.30 7.53
C GLU A 107 8.84 -4.93 7.23
N THR A 108 9.38 -5.68 8.19
CA THR A 108 10.69 -6.33 8.06
C THR A 108 10.66 -7.58 7.19
N THR A 109 10.07 -7.48 5.99
CA THR A 109 9.93 -8.60 5.03
C THR A 109 11.23 -9.00 4.35
N CYS A 110 12.22 -8.11 4.24
CA CYS A 110 13.55 -8.44 3.73
C CYS A 110 14.60 -7.46 4.27
N ASP A 111 15.86 -7.88 4.26
CA ASP A 111 16.97 -7.10 4.86
C ASP A 111 17.23 -5.77 4.14
N GLY A 112 17.08 -5.75 2.82
CA GLY A 112 17.25 -4.51 2.05
C GLY A 112 16.24 -3.42 2.44
N LYS A 113 15.01 -3.81 2.77
CA LYS A 113 13.98 -2.87 3.25
C LYS A 113 14.33 -2.29 4.60
N LYS A 114 14.85 -3.09 5.52
CA LYS A 114 15.23 -2.63 6.86
C LYS A 114 16.14 -1.41 6.77
N LYS A 115 17.16 -1.46 5.90
CA LYS A 115 18.06 -0.32 5.69
C LYS A 115 17.39 0.85 4.99
N MET A 116 16.55 0.57 4.00
CA MET A 116 15.76 1.62 3.34
C MET A 116 14.87 2.38 4.34
N TYR A 117 14.28 1.69 5.32
CA TYR A 117 13.41 2.34 6.32
C TYR A 117 14.15 3.33 7.22
N GLU A 118 15.41 3.05 7.59
CA GLU A 118 16.22 4.01 8.32
C GLU A 118 16.34 5.33 7.54
N LEU A 119 16.65 5.23 6.25
CA LEU A 119 16.77 6.40 5.36
C LEU A 119 15.42 7.06 5.07
N LEU A 120 14.35 6.28 4.92
CA LEU A 120 13.00 6.83 4.74
C LEU A 120 12.55 7.63 5.96
N ASN A 121 12.92 7.19 7.16
CA ASN A 121 12.56 7.89 8.39
C ASN A 121 13.20 9.27 8.51
N GLU A 122 14.34 9.52 7.84
CA GLU A 122 14.93 10.85 7.73
C GLU A 122 14.10 11.80 6.85
N LEU A 123 13.35 11.23 5.87
CA LEU A 123 12.53 11.99 4.95
C LEU A 123 11.09 12.15 5.44
N LYS A 124 10.54 11.11 6.05
CA LYS A 124 9.17 11.06 6.55
C LYS A 124 9.07 10.04 7.67
N ARG A 125 8.34 10.40 8.75
CA ARG A 125 8.12 9.51 9.89
C ARG A 125 7.72 8.11 9.41
N THR A 126 8.50 7.12 9.81
CA THR A 126 8.31 5.72 9.41
C THR A 126 8.21 4.84 10.65
N HIS A 127 7.08 4.14 10.80
CA HIS A 127 6.89 3.11 11.82
C HIS A 127 7.20 1.75 11.21
N ILE A 128 7.97 0.93 11.92
CA ILE A 128 8.44 -0.37 11.41
C ILE A 128 7.81 -1.48 12.25
N LEU A 129 7.10 -2.37 11.56
CA LEU A 129 6.55 -3.61 12.13
C LEU A 129 7.57 -4.73 12.00
N HIS A 130 7.95 -5.33 13.09
CA HIS A 130 8.85 -6.48 13.11
C HIS A 130 8.09 -7.77 12.90
N LEU A 131 8.28 -8.41 11.74
CA LEU A 131 7.66 -9.69 11.45
C LEU A 131 8.42 -10.82 12.15
N PRO A 132 7.72 -11.72 12.87
CA PRO A 132 8.33 -12.94 13.39
C PRO A 132 8.75 -13.86 12.23
N GLN A 133 9.78 -14.70 12.47
CA GLN A 133 10.30 -15.64 11.46
C GLN A 133 9.28 -16.73 11.10
N GLY A 134 8.45 -17.13 12.02
CA GLY A 134 7.44 -18.16 11.85
C GLY A 134 6.09 -17.74 12.42
N ARG A 135 5.15 -18.67 12.42
CA ARG A 135 3.78 -18.45 12.92
C ARG A 135 3.33 -19.48 13.94
N ASP A 136 4.14 -20.52 14.17
CA ASP A 136 3.69 -21.71 14.90
C ASP A 136 4.01 -21.66 16.39
N ARG A 137 5.05 -20.93 16.79
CA ARG A 137 5.46 -20.80 18.18
C ARG A 137 4.65 -19.73 18.91
N ALA A 138 4.37 -19.97 20.18
CA ALA A 138 3.55 -19.06 20.98
C ALA A 138 4.12 -17.63 21.01
N TYR A 139 5.43 -17.47 21.18
CA TYR A 139 6.08 -16.16 21.23
C TYR A 139 6.03 -15.39 19.89
N GLU A 140 5.91 -16.09 18.77
CA GLU A 140 5.80 -15.45 17.45
C GLU A 140 4.45 -14.76 17.30
N ARG A 141 3.39 -15.38 17.79
CA ARG A 141 2.05 -14.77 17.81
C ARG A 141 1.97 -13.63 18.82
N GLU A 142 2.57 -13.80 19.99
CA GLU A 142 2.64 -12.73 21.00
C GLU A 142 3.43 -11.52 20.47
N SER A 143 4.57 -11.77 19.84
CA SER A 143 5.37 -10.70 19.19
C SER A 143 4.55 -9.94 18.14
N TRP A 144 3.81 -10.66 17.28
CA TRP A 144 2.99 -10.00 16.28
C TRP A 144 1.82 -9.21 16.88
N TYR A 145 1.22 -9.73 17.93
CA TYR A 145 0.18 -9.00 18.68
C TYR A 145 0.73 -7.69 19.25
N GLU A 146 1.93 -7.74 19.84
CA GLU A 146 2.59 -6.58 20.40
C GLU A 146 2.92 -5.53 19.31
N GLU A 147 3.38 -5.95 18.14
CA GLU A 147 3.60 -5.04 17.00
C GLU A 147 2.31 -4.34 16.57
N CYS A 148 1.19 -5.05 16.54
CA CYS A 148 -0.11 -4.47 16.26
C CYS A 148 -0.53 -3.46 17.33
N ARG A 149 -0.26 -3.74 18.61
CA ARG A 149 -0.53 -2.84 19.73
C ARG A 149 0.31 -1.57 19.63
N LEU A 150 1.60 -1.72 19.36
CA LEU A 150 2.53 -0.60 19.17
C LEU A 150 2.14 0.28 17.97
N LEU A 151 1.69 -0.30 16.87
CA LEU A 151 1.17 0.46 15.73
C LEU A 151 -0.08 1.26 16.12
N LYS A 152 -0.99 0.65 16.90
CA LYS A 152 -2.18 1.37 17.40
C LYS A 152 -1.76 2.57 18.23
N GLU A 153 -0.88 2.40 19.19
CA GLU A 153 -0.36 3.47 20.05
C GLU A 153 0.36 4.55 19.25
N GLU A 154 1.14 4.16 18.24
CA GLU A 154 1.83 5.10 17.36
C GLU A 154 0.83 6.00 16.62
N LEU A 155 -0.24 5.44 16.06
CA LEU A 155 -1.28 6.20 15.37
C LEU A 155 -2.10 7.08 16.33
N GLU A 156 -2.39 6.60 17.52
CA GLU A 156 -3.06 7.39 18.58
C GLU A 156 -2.22 8.61 18.95
N ASN A 157 -0.93 8.40 19.21
CA ASN A 157 0.00 9.48 19.56
C ASN A 157 0.21 10.47 18.41
N PHE A 158 0.39 9.94 17.20
CA PHE A 158 0.66 10.77 16.01
C PHE A 158 -0.51 11.68 15.64
N TYR A 159 -1.73 11.19 15.74
CA TYR A 159 -2.94 11.92 15.39
C TYR A 159 -3.64 12.59 16.59
N GLY A 160 -3.20 12.33 17.82
CA GLY A 160 -3.84 12.84 19.04
C GLY A 160 -5.27 12.32 19.23
N ILE A 161 -5.46 11.01 19.01
CA ILE A 161 -6.78 10.34 19.06
C ILE A 161 -6.73 9.13 19.98
N THR A 162 -7.91 8.57 20.27
CA THR A 162 -8.06 7.26 20.89
C THR A 162 -8.78 6.33 19.93
N ILE A 163 -8.22 5.14 19.70
CA ILE A 163 -8.82 4.10 18.88
C ILE A 163 -9.50 3.09 19.81
N THR A 164 -10.81 3.03 19.76
CA THR A 164 -11.59 2.13 20.61
C THR A 164 -11.69 0.73 20.00
N ASP A 165 -12.07 -0.24 20.82
CA ASP A 165 -12.37 -1.61 20.34
C ASP A 165 -13.52 -1.63 19.33
N ASP A 166 -14.48 -0.71 19.45
CA ASP A 166 -15.60 -0.63 18.51
C ASP A 166 -15.14 -0.08 17.15
N ASP A 167 -14.21 0.88 17.12
CA ASP A 167 -13.57 1.35 15.90
C ASP A 167 -12.82 0.21 15.20
N LEU A 168 -12.05 -0.58 15.95
CA LEU A 168 -11.35 -1.75 15.43
C LEU A 168 -12.33 -2.79 14.86
N ARG A 169 -13.40 -3.12 15.60
CA ARG A 169 -14.43 -4.06 15.11
C ARG A 169 -15.13 -3.56 13.85
N ALA A 170 -15.40 -2.26 13.77
CA ALA A 170 -15.99 -1.65 12.58
C ALA A 170 -15.04 -1.73 11.38
N ALA A 171 -13.75 -1.42 11.58
CA ALA A 171 -12.72 -1.53 10.56
C ALA A 171 -12.56 -2.98 10.05
N VAL A 172 -12.50 -3.97 10.96
CA VAL A 172 -12.42 -5.38 10.60
C VAL A 172 -13.63 -5.80 9.77
N ARG A 173 -14.86 -5.42 10.16
CA ARG A 173 -16.07 -5.76 9.39
C ARG A 173 -16.01 -5.15 7.98
N ARG A 174 -15.55 -3.91 7.84
CA ARG A 174 -15.40 -3.25 6.55
C ARG A 174 -14.37 -3.97 5.66
N ARG A 175 -13.19 -4.27 6.20
CA ARG A 175 -12.14 -4.99 5.46
C ARG A 175 -12.54 -6.40 5.08
N ASN A 176 -13.28 -7.10 5.94
CA ASN A 176 -13.77 -8.44 5.62
C ASN A 176 -14.79 -8.43 4.48
N ARG A 177 -15.66 -7.42 4.36
CA ARG A 177 -16.54 -7.27 3.19
C ARG A 177 -15.73 -7.07 1.90
N LEU A 178 -14.67 -6.25 1.96
CA LEU A 178 -13.78 -6.05 0.81
C LEU A 178 -13.07 -7.36 0.42
N ARG A 179 -12.51 -8.08 1.41
CA ARG A 179 -11.85 -9.37 1.16
C ARG A 179 -12.81 -10.40 0.55
N ALA A 180 -14.06 -10.46 1.02
CA ALA A 180 -15.07 -11.35 0.45
C ALA A 180 -15.33 -11.01 -1.03
N ALA A 181 -15.54 -9.74 -1.37
CA ALA A 181 -15.72 -9.31 -2.75
C ALA A 181 -14.49 -9.60 -3.64
N GLN A 182 -13.28 -9.46 -3.10
CA GLN A 182 -12.06 -9.83 -3.81
C GLN A 182 -11.98 -11.34 -4.06
N LEU A 183 -12.32 -12.17 -3.07
CA LEU A 183 -12.37 -13.63 -3.24
C LEU A 183 -13.41 -14.06 -4.29
N ASP A 184 -14.57 -13.43 -4.28
CA ASP A 184 -15.61 -13.68 -5.30
C ASP A 184 -15.10 -13.33 -6.70
N MET A 185 -14.41 -12.20 -6.85
CA MET A 185 -13.77 -11.80 -8.11
C MET A 185 -12.70 -12.82 -8.54
N PHE A 186 -11.85 -13.27 -7.63
CA PHE A 186 -10.85 -14.30 -7.93
C PHE A 186 -11.48 -15.63 -8.31
N ALA A 187 -12.60 -16.00 -7.70
CA ALA A 187 -13.32 -17.24 -8.02
C ALA A 187 -13.82 -17.26 -9.47
N LEU A 188 -14.09 -16.11 -10.09
CA LEU A 188 -14.47 -16.01 -11.51
C LEU A 188 -13.39 -16.56 -12.46
N GLN A 189 -12.13 -16.59 -12.03
CA GLN A 189 -11.02 -17.13 -12.84
C GLN A 189 -11.10 -18.66 -13.02
N ALA A 190 -11.91 -19.37 -12.20
CA ALA A 190 -12.15 -20.79 -12.36
C ALA A 190 -13.04 -21.13 -13.58
N ASN A 191 -13.71 -20.14 -14.17
CA ASN A 191 -14.53 -20.32 -15.36
C ASN A 191 -13.67 -20.70 -16.59
N GLN A 192 -14.26 -21.44 -17.53
CA GLN A 192 -13.62 -21.80 -18.79
C GLN A 192 -14.53 -21.37 -19.97
N PRO A 193 -14.13 -20.37 -20.75
CA PRO A 193 -12.88 -19.58 -20.61
C PRO A 193 -12.87 -18.71 -19.35
N ALA A 194 -11.68 -18.34 -18.88
CA ALA A 194 -11.53 -17.43 -17.73
C ALA A 194 -12.28 -16.11 -17.99
N ALA A 195 -12.85 -15.54 -16.91
CA ALA A 195 -13.69 -14.34 -17.02
C ALA A 195 -12.88 -13.09 -17.42
N MET A 196 -11.58 -13.06 -17.12
CA MET A 196 -10.67 -11.97 -17.49
C MET A 196 -9.25 -12.49 -17.71
N SER A 197 -8.44 -11.74 -18.44
CA SER A 197 -7.02 -12.06 -18.62
C SER A 197 -6.24 -11.87 -17.31
N GLY A 198 -5.04 -12.50 -17.20
CA GLY A 198 -4.16 -12.29 -16.05
C GLY A 198 -3.70 -10.83 -15.91
N VAL A 199 -3.59 -10.11 -17.03
CA VAL A 199 -3.24 -8.68 -17.03
C VAL A 199 -4.38 -7.82 -16.46
N ASP A 200 -5.63 -8.10 -16.85
CA ASP A 200 -6.80 -7.40 -16.32
C ASP A 200 -6.97 -7.67 -14.83
N LEU A 201 -6.74 -8.92 -14.40
CA LEU A 201 -6.76 -9.29 -12.98
C LEU A 201 -5.71 -8.50 -12.19
N MET A 202 -4.48 -8.43 -12.69
CA MET A 202 -3.41 -7.65 -12.06
C MET A 202 -3.75 -6.16 -12.00
N SER A 203 -4.28 -5.61 -13.08
CA SER A 203 -4.69 -4.20 -13.15
C SER A 203 -5.80 -3.90 -12.14
N THR A 204 -6.77 -4.79 -12.01
CA THR A 204 -7.84 -4.69 -11.02
C THR A 204 -7.28 -4.73 -9.60
N CYS A 205 -6.36 -5.66 -9.30
CA CYS A 205 -5.69 -5.70 -7.99
C CYS A 205 -4.99 -4.37 -7.64
N LEU A 206 -4.30 -3.76 -8.61
CA LEU A 206 -3.61 -2.48 -8.40
C LEU A 206 -4.59 -1.32 -8.13
N LEU A 207 -5.80 -1.35 -8.69
CA LEU A 207 -6.84 -0.36 -8.40
C LEU A 207 -7.36 -0.45 -6.96
N TYR A 208 -7.54 -1.66 -6.44
CA TYR A 208 -8.03 -1.88 -5.08
C TYR A 208 -7.00 -1.55 -3.99
N THR A 209 -5.72 -1.54 -4.32
CA THR A 209 -4.66 -1.12 -3.40
C THR A 209 -4.45 0.41 -3.38
N SER A 210 -5.03 1.12 -4.34
CA SER A 210 -5.03 2.59 -4.34
C SER A 210 -6.19 3.13 -3.50
N PRO A 211 -5.99 4.19 -2.70
CA PRO A 211 -7.05 4.73 -1.88
C PRO A 211 -8.13 5.33 -2.78
N SER A 212 -9.33 4.79 -2.70
CA SER A 212 -10.50 5.39 -3.30
C SER A 212 -11.30 6.12 -2.21
N PRO A 213 -11.58 7.42 -2.36
CA PRO A 213 -12.51 8.11 -1.47
C PRO A 213 -13.91 7.51 -1.46
N ARG A 214 -14.26 6.71 -2.49
CA ARG A 214 -15.56 6.02 -2.58
C ARG A 214 -15.75 4.93 -1.52
N ASP A 215 -14.69 4.39 -0.94
CA ASP A 215 -14.79 3.34 0.08
C ASP A 215 -15.35 3.86 1.42
N ARG A 216 -15.48 5.19 1.58
CA ARG A 216 -16.06 5.82 2.77
C ARG A 216 -17.54 6.21 2.61
N SER A 217 -18.09 6.21 1.41
CA SER A 217 -19.48 6.62 1.14
C SER A 217 -20.49 5.49 1.19
N VAL A 218 -20.09 4.28 1.59
CA VAL A 218 -20.98 3.14 1.82
C VAL A 218 -21.09 2.93 3.34
N SER A 219 -21.72 3.88 4.00
CA SER A 219 -22.29 3.74 5.35
C SER A 219 -23.80 3.56 5.23
#